data_e71b56b7bd6509ab7dc559c038c241c0
#
_entry.id   e71b56b7bd6509ab7dc559c038c241c0
#
_cell.length_a   1.000
_cell.length_b   1.000
_cell.length_c   1.000
_cell.angle_alpha   90.00
_cell.angle_beta   90.00
_cell.angle_gamma   90.00
#
_symmetry.space_group_name_H-M   'P 1'
#
loop_
_entity.id
_entity.type
_entity.pdbx_description
1 polymer ?
#
loop_
_entity_poly.entity_id
_entity_poly.type
_entity_poly.pdbx_seq_one_letter_code
_entity_poly.pdbx_strand_id
1 'polypeptide(L)'
;MKHNDSHAHPDDVPAEALHATPEGTVDVTGTPPKYHVDFDAKSLKKQKFTASFVAPTAGALFRLFGRYQVLGEEHIPPSGQPAIFVAYHASYLDPILIGLTLWYRGRLPHFLAKSPLFTGVLGAGLKAIGQIPVLRDSVHAGGSLVYAKAALEGGQSIVIYPQGTLTKDPDLWPQASKSGAARLALSTGAPLIPIAHWGLDKSMPVGAKIPKPRPQDTLRIAFGPAIDYSDLDGLTTANARTLTNRVTSHIAAELSALRGEEMPERFRADYRPAAGHTEGDTA
;
A
#
# COMPACT_ATOMS: atom_id res chain seq x y z
N MET A 1 28.15 -24.96 -25.69
CA MET A 1 27.14 -25.05 -24.61
C MET A 1 26.78 -23.62 -24.22
N LYS A 2 25.64 -23.09 -24.71
CA LYS A 2 25.18 -21.75 -24.38
C LYS A 2 24.16 -21.92 -23.22
N HIS A 3 24.50 -21.43 -22.02
CA HIS A 3 23.55 -21.27 -20.97
C HIS A 3 22.57 -20.16 -21.34
N ASN A 4 21.31 -20.52 -21.46
CA ASN A 4 20.20 -19.62 -21.71
C ASN A 4 19.55 -19.36 -20.34
N ASP A 5 20.10 -18.39 -19.59
CA ASP A 5 19.48 -17.89 -18.37
C ASP A 5 18.35 -16.93 -18.75
N SER A 6 17.18 -17.51 -19.03
CA SER A 6 15.95 -16.73 -19.08
C SER A 6 15.53 -16.38 -17.65
N HIS A 7 16.05 -15.28 -17.11
CA HIS A 7 15.50 -14.66 -15.91
C HIS A 7 14.10 -14.15 -16.25
N ALA A 8 13.07 -14.88 -15.83
CA ALA A 8 11.71 -14.38 -15.86
C ALA A 8 11.67 -13.06 -15.04
N HIS A 9 11.17 -12.00 -15.65
CA HIS A 9 11.05 -10.69 -15.00
C HIS A 9 10.09 -10.83 -13.81
N PRO A 10 10.40 -10.31 -12.62
CA PRO A 10 9.55 -10.44 -11.42
C PRO A 10 8.13 -9.84 -11.57
N ASP A 11 7.84 -9.19 -12.68
CA ASP A 11 6.53 -8.63 -13.02
C ASP A 11 5.63 -9.55 -13.85
N ASP A 12 6.09 -10.74 -14.26
CA ASP A 12 5.29 -11.72 -15.00
C ASP A 12 4.44 -12.57 -14.07
N VAL A 13 3.46 -11.93 -13.40
CA VAL A 13 2.37 -12.65 -12.72
C VAL A 13 1.39 -13.09 -13.80
N PRO A 14 1.16 -14.39 -14.02
CA PRO A 14 0.16 -14.85 -14.96
C PRO A 14 -1.21 -14.26 -14.63
N ALA A 15 -1.93 -13.78 -15.64
CA ALA A 15 -3.30 -13.27 -15.47
C ALA A 15 -4.22 -14.32 -14.80
N GLU A 16 -3.98 -15.59 -15.04
CA GLU A 16 -4.67 -16.72 -14.44
C GLU A 16 -4.56 -16.77 -12.91
N ALA A 17 -3.45 -16.32 -12.32
CA ALA A 17 -3.28 -16.28 -10.86
C ALA A 17 -4.23 -15.29 -10.17
N LEU A 18 -4.78 -14.33 -10.90
CA LEU A 18 -5.74 -13.35 -10.39
C LEU A 18 -7.19 -13.81 -10.52
N HIS A 19 -7.44 -14.89 -11.27
CA HIS A 19 -8.79 -15.47 -11.47
C HIS A 19 -9.03 -16.74 -10.64
N ALA A 20 -8.02 -17.20 -9.87
CA ALA A 20 -8.20 -18.33 -8.98
C ALA A 20 -9.21 -17.99 -7.87
N THR A 21 -10.28 -18.78 -7.75
CA THR A 21 -11.26 -18.64 -6.67
C THR A 21 -10.64 -19.01 -5.32
N PRO A 22 -11.12 -18.43 -4.21
CA PRO A 22 -10.58 -18.69 -2.85
C PRO A 22 -10.73 -20.14 -2.36
N GLU A 23 -11.43 -20.99 -3.07
CA GLU A 23 -11.64 -22.40 -2.72
C GLU A 23 -10.42 -23.31 -2.96
N GLY A 24 -9.46 -22.83 -3.73
CA GLY A 24 -8.15 -23.49 -3.83
C GLY A 24 -7.20 -22.89 -2.79
N THR A 25 -6.69 -23.73 -1.88
CA THR A 25 -5.58 -23.37 -1.00
C THR A 25 -4.37 -22.96 -1.82
N VAL A 26 -4.25 -21.66 -2.14
CA VAL A 26 -3.09 -21.12 -2.81
C VAL A 26 -2.01 -20.94 -1.76
N ASP A 27 -0.98 -21.76 -1.85
CA ASP A 27 0.22 -21.59 -1.02
C ASP A 27 0.96 -20.33 -1.44
N VAL A 28 0.78 -19.27 -0.68
CA VAL A 28 1.46 -17.98 -0.89
C VAL A 28 2.89 -17.97 -0.41
N THR A 29 3.38 -19.05 0.18
CA THR A 29 4.70 -19.06 0.82
C THR A 29 5.75 -19.86 0.05
N GLY A 30 5.36 -20.65 -0.97
CA GLY A 30 6.24 -21.59 -1.65
C GLY A 30 6.80 -22.69 -0.71
N THR A 31 6.44 -22.61 0.56
CA THR A 31 6.61 -23.62 1.59
C THR A 31 5.22 -24.11 1.98
N PRO A 32 5.02 -25.36 2.45
CA PRO A 32 3.70 -25.83 2.88
C PRO A 32 3.02 -24.78 3.77
N PRO A 33 1.75 -24.48 3.56
CA PRO A 33 1.10 -23.28 4.06
C PRO A 33 1.10 -23.24 5.58
N LYS A 34 1.95 -22.42 6.16
CA LYS A 34 1.95 -22.17 7.60
C LYS A 34 1.04 -20.99 7.96
N TYR A 35 0.52 -20.26 6.97
CA TYR A 35 -0.26 -19.07 7.23
C TYR A 35 -1.30 -18.77 6.14
N HIS A 36 -2.56 -18.81 6.54
CA HIS A 36 -3.70 -18.35 5.77
C HIS A 36 -4.21 -17.01 6.32
N VAL A 37 -4.68 -16.14 5.44
CA VAL A 37 -5.45 -14.95 5.81
C VAL A 37 -6.87 -15.15 5.34
N ASP A 38 -7.79 -15.22 6.29
CA ASP A 38 -9.21 -15.35 6.00
C ASP A 38 -9.90 -14.00 6.14
N PHE A 39 -10.80 -13.71 5.20
CA PHE A 39 -11.61 -12.50 5.16
C PHE A 39 -13.11 -12.79 5.33
N ASP A 40 -13.46 -13.96 5.84
CA ASP A 40 -14.84 -14.25 6.25
C ASP A 40 -15.27 -13.39 7.45
N ALA A 41 -16.57 -13.27 7.66
CA ALA A 41 -17.15 -12.40 8.69
C ALA A 41 -16.63 -12.68 10.12
N LYS A 42 -16.33 -13.96 10.45
CA LYS A 42 -15.82 -14.38 11.76
C LYS A 42 -14.36 -13.93 11.93
N SER A 43 -13.54 -14.15 10.92
CA SER A 43 -12.14 -13.76 10.89
C SER A 43 -12.00 -12.25 10.94
N LEU A 44 -12.76 -11.50 10.15
CA LEU A 44 -12.80 -10.04 10.18
C LEU A 44 -13.23 -9.50 11.54
N LYS A 45 -14.24 -10.10 12.18
CA LYS A 45 -14.65 -9.70 13.54
C LYS A 45 -13.52 -9.89 14.55
N LYS A 46 -12.79 -11.01 14.48
CA LYS A 46 -11.63 -11.29 15.35
C LYS A 46 -10.49 -10.30 15.09
N GLN A 47 -10.18 -10.02 13.81
CA GLN A 47 -9.15 -9.07 13.43
C GLN A 47 -9.46 -7.66 13.93
N LYS A 48 -10.72 -7.18 13.75
CA LYS A 48 -11.19 -5.89 14.27
C LYS A 48 -11.12 -5.83 15.79
N PHE A 49 -11.52 -6.90 16.47
CA PHE A 49 -11.41 -6.98 17.92
C PHE A 49 -9.96 -6.86 18.39
N THR A 50 -9.03 -7.59 17.77
CA THR A 50 -7.59 -7.46 18.07
C THR A 50 -7.08 -6.05 17.81
N ALA A 51 -7.42 -5.47 16.66
CA ALA A 51 -7.00 -4.13 16.29
C ALA A 51 -7.54 -3.06 17.27
N SER A 52 -8.70 -3.26 17.89
CA SER A 52 -9.28 -2.33 18.87
C SER A 52 -8.44 -2.18 20.15
N PHE A 53 -7.57 -3.14 20.44
CA PHE A 53 -6.59 -3.04 21.54
C PHE A 53 -5.22 -2.57 21.04
N VAL A 54 -4.81 -3.04 19.86
CA VAL A 54 -3.50 -2.71 19.28
C VAL A 54 -3.43 -1.23 18.86
N ALA A 55 -4.46 -0.72 18.18
CA ALA A 55 -4.42 0.62 17.61
C ALA A 55 -4.35 1.75 18.66
N PRO A 56 -5.12 1.75 19.77
CA PRO A 56 -4.98 2.79 20.79
C PRO A 56 -3.59 2.79 21.44
N THR A 57 -3.03 1.61 21.73
CA THR A 57 -1.69 1.47 22.33
C THR A 57 -0.62 1.98 21.35
N ALA A 58 -0.69 1.54 20.08
CA ALA A 58 0.21 2.01 19.05
C ALA A 58 0.07 3.52 18.83
N GLY A 59 -1.16 4.05 18.82
CA GLY A 59 -1.45 5.48 18.68
C GLY A 59 -0.90 6.33 19.82
N ALA A 60 -0.99 5.84 21.07
CA ALA A 60 -0.39 6.53 22.22
C ALA A 60 1.13 6.60 22.10
N LEU A 61 1.77 5.49 21.73
CA LEU A 61 3.23 5.44 21.51
C LEU A 61 3.65 6.28 20.28
N PHE A 62 2.83 6.29 19.24
CA PHE A 62 3.15 7.03 18.02
C PHE A 62 3.20 8.54 18.22
N ARG A 63 2.51 9.08 19.24
CA ARG A 63 2.59 10.50 19.62
C ARG A 63 3.99 10.96 20.02
N LEU A 64 4.89 10.03 20.36
CA LEU A 64 6.30 10.33 20.59
C LEU A 64 7.03 10.81 19.32
N PHE A 65 6.49 10.51 18.14
CA PHE A 65 7.10 10.83 16.85
C PHE A 65 6.49 12.07 16.18
N GLY A 66 5.46 12.65 16.77
CA GLY A 66 4.84 13.88 16.30
C GLY A 66 3.32 13.89 16.43
N ARG A 67 2.75 15.06 16.11
CA ARG A 67 1.31 15.23 15.91
C ARG A 67 1.04 15.09 14.42
N TYR A 68 0.04 14.32 14.02
CA TYR A 68 -0.25 14.18 12.61
C TYR A 68 -1.49 14.96 12.19
N GLN A 69 -1.38 15.60 11.04
CA GLN A 69 -2.44 16.28 10.32
C GLN A 69 -2.82 15.42 9.13
N VAL A 70 -4.11 15.23 8.92
CA VAL A 70 -4.65 14.47 7.80
C VAL A 70 -5.31 15.42 6.84
N LEU A 71 -5.03 15.25 5.56
CA LEU A 71 -5.54 16.03 4.43
C LEU A 71 -6.24 15.08 3.45
N GLY A 72 -7.28 15.56 2.74
CA GLY A 72 -8.00 14.76 1.75
C GLY A 72 -8.79 13.59 2.36
N GLU A 73 -9.29 13.73 3.58
CA GLU A 73 -10.08 12.68 4.25
C GLU A 73 -11.34 12.29 3.48
N GLU A 74 -11.89 13.22 2.72
CA GLU A 74 -13.05 13.05 1.84
C GLU A 74 -12.79 12.04 0.71
N HIS A 75 -11.53 11.79 0.36
CA HIS A 75 -11.13 10.80 -0.64
C HIS A 75 -11.08 9.37 -0.08
N ILE A 76 -11.21 9.20 1.24
CA ILE A 76 -11.25 7.87 1.85
C ILE A 76 -12.64 7.28 1.68
N PRO A 77 -12.80 6.19 0.89
CA PRO A 77 -14.12 5.60 0.69
C PRO A 77 -14.76 5.15 2.02
N PRO A 78 -16.08 5.16 2.18
CA PRO A 78 -16.76 4.67 3.37
C PRO A 78 -16.37 3.24 3.75
N SER A 79 -16.41 2.91 5.06
CA SER A 79 -16.15 1.56 5.54
C SER A 79 -17.10 0.54 4.88
N GLY A 80 -16.56 -0.62 4.49
CA GLY A 80 -17.32 -1.64 3.78
C GLY A 80 -17.29 -1.53 2.25
N GLN A 81 -16.77 -0.43 1.70
CA GLN A 81 -16.46 -0.35 0.28
C GLN A 81 -15.00 -0.75 0.04
N PRO A 82 -14.70 -1.54 -1.01
CA PRO A 82 -13.31 -1.91 -1.32
C PRO A 82 -12.47 -0.69 -1.67
N ALA A 83 -11.20 -0.69 -1.29
CA ALA A 83 -10.26 0.34 -1.71
C ALA A 83 -8.83 -0.19 -1.70
N ILE A 84 -8.04 0.22 -2.69
CA ILE A 84 -6.61 -0.01 -2.77
C ILE A 84 -5.91 1.31 -2.47
N PHE A 85 -5.27 1.41 -1.33
CA PHE A 85 -4.45 2.55 -0.96
C PHE A 85 -3.03 2.30 -1.42
N VAL A 86 -2.49 3.21 -2.24
CA VAL A 86 -1.13 3.13 -2.76
C VAL A 86 -0.28 4.23 -2.14
N ALA A 87 0.72 3.84 -1.37
CA ALA A 87 1.53 4.77 -0.61
C ALA A 87 3.00 4.70 -1.00
N TYR A 88 3.71 5.84 -0.97
CA TYR A 88 5.15 5.81 -1.05
C TYR A 88 5.76 5.45 0.32
N HIS A 89 7.01 4.99 0.33
CA HIS A 89 7.63 4.43 1.51
C HIS A 89 8.97 5.13 1.78
N ALA A 90 9.01 5.98 2.81
CA ALA A 90 10.20 6.75 3.18
C ALA A 90 10.70 6.48 4.59
N SER A 91 9.90 5.83 5.44
CA SER A 91 10.26 5.51 6.81
C SER A 91 9.68 4.17 7.25
N TYR A 92 10.34 3.44 8.14
CA TYR A 92 9.78 2.24 8.76
C TYR A 92 8.56 2.53 9.66
N LEU A 93 8.28 3.80 9.97
CA LEU A 93 7.11 4.23 10.74
C LEU A 93 5.86 4.49 9.88
N ASP A 94 6.00 4.56 8.55
CA ASP A 94 4.88 4.83 7.62
C ASP A 94 3.70 3.89 7.79
N PRO A 95 3.89 2.55 7.91
CA PRO A 95 2.78 1.64 8.07
C PRO A 95 1.97 1.91 9.34
N ILE A 96 2.62 2.40 10.39
CA ILE A 96 1.94 2.74 11.65
C ILE A 96 1.10 4.00 11.44
N LEU A 97 1.65 5.06 10.82
CA LEU A 97 0.90 6.29 10.53
C LEU A 97 -0.33 6.00 9.67
N ILE A 98 -0.15 5.32 8.53
CA ILE A 98 -1.23 4.98 7.60
C ILE A 98 -2.25 4.06 8.28
N GLY A 99 -1.77 3.04 8.98
CA GLY A 99 -2.62 2.07 9.67
C GLY A 99 -3.50 2.72 10.73
N LEU A 100 -2.94 3.59 11.58
CA LEU A 100 -3.70 4.35 12.58
C LEU A 100 -4.68 5.33 11.94
N THR A 101 -4.25 6.03 10.87
CA THR A 101 -5.12 6.98 10.18
C THR A 101 -6.35 6.28 9.61
N LEU A 102 -6.20 5.17 8.92
CA LEU A 102 -7.31 4.40 8.37
C LEU A 102 -8.18 3.76 9.47
N TRP A 103 -7.55 3.24 10.53
CA TRP A 103 -8.28 2.66 11.67
C TRP A 103 -9.22 3.68 12.34
N TYR A 104 -8.73 4.87 12.64
CA TYR A 104 -9.55 5.92 13.27
C TYR A 104 -10.65 6.47 12.34
N ARG A 105 -10.61 6.11 11.05
CA ARG A 105 -11.68 6.37 10.07
C ARG A 105 -12.56 5.14 9.79
N GLY A 106 -12.53 4.18 10.71
CA GLY A 106 -13.40 3.00 10.68
C GLY A 106 -12.98 1.92 9.69
N ARG A 107 -11.76 1.98 9.15
CA ARG A 107 -11.24 1.01 8.18
C ARG A 107 -10.10 0.20 8.78
N LEU A 108 -10.22 -1.13 8.76
CA LEU A 108 -9.10 -2.01 9.08
C LEU A 108 -8.23 -2.18 7.82
N PRO A 109 -7.00 -1.63 7.79
CA PRO A 109 -6.14 -1.78 6.62
C PRO A 109 -5.41 -3.12 6.64
N HIS A 110 -5.35 -3.77 5.49
CA HIS A 110 -4.55 -4.98 5.27
C HIS A 110 -3.35 -4.64 4.40
N PHE A 111 -2.17 -4.62 5.00
CA PHE A 111 -0.92 -4.32 4.29
C PHE A 111 -0.37 -5.56 3.62
N LEU A 112 0.13 -5.39 2.41
CA LEU A 112 1.00 -6.37 1.77
C LEU A 112 2.41 -6.20 2.35
N ALA A 113 2.82 -7.10 3.24
CA ALA A 113 4.08 -6.99 3.98
C ALA A 113 5.03 -8.15 3.67
N LYS A 114 6.34 -7.93 3.78
CA LYS A 114 7.36 -8.95 3.51
C LYS A 114 7.14 -10.19 4.38
N SER A 115 7.16 -11.37 3.77
CA SER A 115 6.98 -12.65 4.45
C SER A 115 7.87 -12.87 5.70
N PRO A 116 9.17 -12.47 5.72
CA PRO A 116 9.99 -12.60 6.91
C PRO A 116 9.50 -11.83 8.15
N LEU A 117 8.63 -10.83 7.99
CA LEU A 117 8.04 -10.10 9.12
C LEU A 117 7.01 -10.93 9.90
N PHE A 118 6.52 -12.04 9.32
CA PHE A 118 5.48 -12.88 9.90
C PHE A 118 6.03 -13.95 10.86
N THR A 119 7.18 -13.71 11.47
CA THR A 119 7.83 -14.59 12.47
C THR A 119 7.85 -13.95 13.85
N GLY A 120 7.96 -14.75 14.90
CA GLY A 120 8.04 -14.29 16.28
C GLY A 120 6.79 -13.50 16.73
N VAL A 121 6.96 -12.65 17.75
CA VAL A 121 5.86 -11.87 18.36
C VAL A 121 5.27 -10.86 17.37
N LEU A 122 6.12 -10.17 16.60
CA LEU A 122 5.65 -9.24 15.57
C LEU A 122 4.78 -9.96 14.54
N GLY A 123 5.25 -11.13 14.06
CA GLY A 123 4.51 -11.93 13.09
C GLY A 123 3.17 -12.43 13.64
N ALA A 124 3.10 -12.80 14.91
CA ALA A 124 1.85 -13.17 15.57
C ALA A 124 0.86 -11.98 15.57
N GLY A 125 1.34 -10.79 15.90
CA GLY A 125 0.53 -9.55 15.86
C GLY A 125 0.02 -9.22 14.46
N LEU A 126 0.91 -9.26 13.45
CA LEU A 126 0.54 -9.01 12.05
C LEU A 126 -0.54 -9.98 11.55
N LYS A 127 -0.39 -11.27 11.90
CA LYS A 127 -1.39 -12.30 11.60
C LYS A 127 -2.72 -12.01 12.27
N ALA A 128 -2.68 -11.67 13.54
CA ALA A 128 -3.90 -11.43 14.34
C ALA A 128 -4.75 -10.25 13.83
N ILE A 129 -4.14 -9.28 13.13
CA ILE A 129 -4.82 -8.15 12.49
C ILE A 129 -4.96 -8.32 10.97
N GLY A 130 -4.75 -9.53 10.43
CA GLY A 130 -5.05 -9.87 9.04
C GLY A 130 -4.10 -9.26 8.00
N GLN A 131 -2.81 -9.06 8.32
CA GLN A 131 -1.85 -8.59 7.33
C GLN A 131 -1.48 -9.68 6.34
N ILE A 132 -1.21 -9.33 5.08
CA ILE A 132 -0.99 -10.26 3.97
C ILE A 132 0.52 -10.42 3.70
N PRO A 133 1.08 -11.65 3.82
CA PRO A 133 2.48 -11.88 3.53
C PRO A 133 2.75 -11.89 2.02
N VAL A 134 3.87 -11.30 1.61
CA VAL A 134 4.36 -11.27 0.23
C VAL A 134 5.73 -11.92 0.12
N LEU A 135 5.86 -12.92 -0.75
CA LEU A 135 7.13 -13.48 -1.19
C LEU A 135 7.61 -12.68 -2.41
N ARG A 136 8.65 -11.86 -2.23
CA ARG A 136 9.05 -10.87 -3.25
C ARG A 136 9.88 -11.44 -4.39
N ASP A 137 10.59 -12.53 -4.16
CA ASP A 137 11.63 -13.03 -5.07
C ASP A 137 11.27 -14.42 -5.63
N SER A 138 9.99 -14.74 -5.74
CA SER A 138 9.54 -16.03 -6.25
C SER A 138 8.45 -15.87 -7.30
N VAL A 139 8.31 -16.89 -8.15
CA VAL A 139 7.16 -17.08 -9.05
C VAL A 139 5.81 -17.04 -8.32
N HIS A 140 5.82 -17.15 -6.99
CA HIS A 140 4.65 -17.11 -6.11
C HIS A 140 4.29 -15.70 -5.62
N ALA A 141 4.97 -14.64 -6.06
CA ALA A 141 4.62 -13.26 -5.68
C ALA A 141 3.18 -12.90 -6.06
N GLY A 142 2.63 -13.53 -7.10
CA GLY A 142 1.23 -13.41 -7.51
C GLY A 142 0.24 -13.98 -6.51
N GLY A 143 0.61 -14.97 -5.71
CA GLY A 143 -0.28 -15.59 -4.72
C GLY A 143 -0.78 -14.62 -3.67
N SER A 144 0.01 -13.61 -3.28
CA SER A 144 -0.43 -12.58 -2.33
C SER A 144 -1.56 -11.69 -2.89
N LEU A 145 -1.65 -11.54 -4.21
CA LEU A 145 -2.72 -10.77 -4.86
C LEU A 145 -4.07 -11.50 -4.81
N VAL A 146 -4.08 -12.83 -4.72
CA VAL A 146 -5.30 -13.62 -4.52
C VAL A 146 -5.96 -13.27 -3.18
N TYR A 147 -5.17 -13.18 -2.10
CA TYR A 147 -5.70 -12.76 -0.79
C TYR A 147 -6.12 -11.29 -0.79
N ALA A 148 -5.35 -10.42 -1.47
CA ALA A 148 -5.74 -9.02 -1.62
C ALA A 148 -7.06 -8.87 -2.38
N LYS A 149 -7.25 -9.66 -3.45
CA LYS A 149 -8.51 -9.70 -4.20
C LYS A 149 -9.67 -10.17 -3.32
N ALA A 150 -9.52 -11.28 -2.59
CA ALA A 150 -10.54 -11.79 -1.68
C ALA A 150 -10.92 -10.75 -0.60
N ALA A 151 -9.94 -10.01 -0.07
CA ALA A 151 -10.21 -8.93 0.88
C ALA A 151 -11.03 -7.80 0.24
N LEU A 152 -10.71 -7.38 -0.98
CA LEU A 152 -11.46 -6.34 -1.71
C LEU A 152 -12.88 -6.80 -2.03
N GLU A 153 -13.08 -8.05 -2.46
CA GLU A 153 -14.40 -8.64 -2.67
C GLU A 153 -15.24 -8.64 -1.38
N GLY A 154 -14.59 -8.77 -0.22
CA GLY A 154 -15.21 -8.61 1.09
C GLY A 154 -15.35 -7.16 1.57
N GLY A 155 -15.15 -6.14 0.71
CA GLY A 155 -15.27 -4.73 1.05
C GLY A 155 -14.16 -4.19 1.95
N GLN A 156 -13.00 -4.88 2.01
CA GLN A 156 -11.88 -4.47 2.87
C GLN A 156 -10.93 -3.49 2.16
N SER A 157 -10.01 -2.94 2.95
CA SER A 157 -8.97 -2.00 2.50
C SER A 157 -7.64 -2.71 2.34
N ILE A 158 -7.03 -2.58 1.20
CA ILE A 158 -5.67 -3.05 0.93
C ILE A 158 -4.73 -1.85 0.91
N VAL A 159 -3.59 -1.94 1.58
CA VAL A 159 -2.52 -0.95 1.51
C VAL A 159 -1.29 -1.56 0.86
N ILE A 160 -0.84 -0.95 -0.21
CA ILE A 160 0.31 -1.41 -0.99
C ILE A 160 1.35 -0.30 -1.05
N TYR A 161 2.61 -0.67 -0.80
CA TYR A 161 3.77 0.14 -1.14
C TYR A 161 4.27 -0.34 -2.51
N PRO A 162 3.90 0.31 -3.62
CA PRO A 162 4.15 -0.25 -4.95
C PRO A 162 5.65 -0.32 -5.28
N GLN A 163 6.47 0.52 -4.67
CA GLN A 163 7.93 0.46 -4.78
C GLN A 163 8.53 -0.83 -4.17
N GLY A 164 7.83 -1.42 -3.21
CA GLY A 164 8.23 -2.64 -2.52
C GLY A 164 9.38 -2.47 -1.52
N THR A 165 9.95 -1.29 -1.35
CA THR A 165 11.02 -0.96 -0.41
C THR A 165 10.97 0.52 -0.05
N LEU A 166 11.73 0.94 0.97
CA LEU A 166 11.95 2.35 1.24
C LEU A 166 12.56 3.03 0.01
N THR A 167 12.16 4.28 -0.25
CA THR A 167 12.75 5.05 -1.33
C THR A 167 14.27 5.18 -1.11
N LYS A 168 15.01 5.14 -2.21
CA LYS A 168 16.46 5.37 -2.27
C LYS A 168 16.78 6.71 -2.92
N ASP A 169 15.74 7.45 -3.31
CA ASP A 169 15.91 8.79 -3.86
C ASP A 169 16.48 9.72 -2.77
N PRO A 170 17.56 10.45 -3.04
CA PRO A 170 18.19 11.30 -2.02
C PRO A 170 17.28 12.43 -1.54
N ASP A 171 16.38 12.90 -2.41
CA ASP A 171 15.40 13.94 -2.11
C ASP A 171 14.05 13.36 -1.62
N LEU A 172 14.04 12.05 -1.33
CA LEU A 172 12.87 11.32 -0.83
C LEU A 172 11.66 11.34 -1.79
N TRP A 173 11.87 11.45 -3.10
CA TRP A 173 10.80 11.27 -4.07
C TRP A 173 10.47 9.79 -4.30
N PRO A 174 9.26 9.48 -4.81
CA PRO A 174 8.93 8.11 -5.21
C PRO A 174 9.91 7.58 -6.26
N GLN A 175 10.23 6.31 -6.17
CA GLN A 175 10.98 5.59 -7.21
C GLN A 175 10.01 4.70 -8.00
N ALA A 176 10.52 4.03 -9.05
CA ALA A 176 9.72 3.17 -9.91
C ALA A 176 8.89 2.16 -9.12
N SER A 177 7.62 2.06 -9.46
CA SER A 177 6.64 1.17 -8.84
C SER A 177 6.57 -0.16 -9.57
N LYS A 178 6.21 -1.22 -8.84
CA LYS A 178 5.85 -2.54 -9.37
C LYS A 178 4.38 -2.58 -9.76
N SER A 179 4.01 -3.40 -10.73
CA SER A 179 2.67 -3.44 -11.32
C SER A 179 1.58 -4.10 -10.45
N GLY A 180 1.92 -4.65 -9.27
CA GLY A 180 0.99 -5.40 -8.43
C GLY A 180 -0.29 -4.63 -8.06
N ALA A 181 -0.18 -3.36 -7.66
CA ALA A 181 -1.34 -2.53 -7.34
C ALA A 181 -2.21 -2.25 -8.58
N ALA A 182 -1.59 -1.94 -9.70
CA ALA A 182 -2.28 -1.72 -10.98
C ALA A 182 -3.02 -2.97 -11.46
N ARG A 183 -2.36 -4.13 -11.41
CA ARG A 183 -2.98 -5.42 -11.76
C ARG A 183 -4.17 -5.73 -10.85
N LEU A 184 -4.05 -5.49 -9.55
CA LEU A 184 -5.14 -5.71 -8.61
C LEU A 184 -6.33 -4.79 -8.93
N ALA A 185 -6.10 -3.50 -9.21
CA ALA A 185 -7.15 -2.56 -9.59
C ALA A 185 -7.83 -2.97 -10.89
N LEU A 186 -7.07 -3.25 -11.95
CA LEU A 186 -7.61 -3.68 -13.25
C LEU A 186 -8.42 -5.00 -13.17
N SER A 187 -8.09 -5.89 -12.22
CA SER A 187 -8.79 -7.16 -12.05
C SER A 187 -10.03 -7.07 -11.17
N THR A 188 -10.17 -6.03 -10.35
CA THR A 188 -11.24 -5.90 -9.36
C THR A 188 -12.15 -4.69 -9.58
N GLY A 189 -11.72 -3.70 -10.35
CA GLY A 189 -12.39 -2.41 -10.47
C GLY A 189 -12.35 -1.56 -9.20
N ALA A 190 -11.56 -1.95 -8.19
CA ALA A 190 -11.49 -1.23 -6.92
C ALA A 190 -10.75 0.12 -7.08
N PRO A 191 -11.24 1.20 -6.44
CA PRO A 191 -10.61 2.50 -6.52
C PRO A 191 -9.18 2.47 -5.97
N LEU A 192 -8.26 3.13 -6.68
CA LEU A 192 -6.88 3.37 -6.29
C LEU A 192 -6.77 4.75 -5.65
N ILE A 193 -6.44 4.81 -4.36
CA ILE A 193 -6.30 6.04 -3.60
C ILE A 193 -4.82 6.28 -3.31
N PRO A 194 -4.19 7.32 -3.86
CA PRO A 194 -2.81 7.65 -3.57
C PRO A 194 -2.67 8.23 -2.16
N ILE A 195 -1.61 7.84 -1.46
CA ILE A 195 -1.26 8.37 -0.14
C ILE A 195 0.17 8.90 -0.20
N ALA A 196 0.34 10.14 0.23
CA ALA A 196 1.64 10.69 0.57
C ALA A 196 1.70 11.04 2.06
N HIS A 197 2.90 11.08 2.60
CA HIS A 197 3.15 11.55 3.96
C HIS A 197 4.50 12.24 4.04
N TRP A 198 4.66 13.13 5.02
CA TRP A 198 5.88 13.90 5.20
C TRP A 198 6.20 14.13 6.68
N GLY A 199 7.50 14.12 7.02
CA GLY A 199 8.02 14.43 8.35
C GLY A 199 8.49 13.23 9.17
N LEU A 200 8.15 11.98 8.80
CA LEU A 200 8.62 10.77 9.47
C LEU A 200 10.09 10.45 9.21
N ASP A 201 10.65 10.94 8.12
CA ASP A 201 12.05 10.85 7.76
C ASP A 201 12.96 11.43 8.85
N LYS A 202 12.52 12.48 9.56
CA LYS A 202 13.24 13.08 10.68
C LYS A 202 13.27 12.20 11.91
N SER A 203 12.19 11.45 12.17
CA SER A 203 12.08 10.52 13.30
C SER A 203 12.78 9.19 13.03
N MET A 204 12.70 8.69 11.81
CA MET A 204 13.30 7.43 11.40
C MET A 204 13.75 7.50 9.93
N PRO A 205 14.88 8.13 9.65
CA PRO A 205 15.41 8.20 8.29
C PRO A 205 15.78 6.82 7.74
N VAL A 206 15.88 6.73 6.42
CA VAL A 206 16.27 5.49 5.74
C VAL A 206 17.62 5.01 6.29
N GLY A 207 17.71 3.75 6.67
CA GLY A 207 18.90 3.14 7.29
C GLY A 207 19.00 3.31 8.81
N ALA A 208 18.15 4.10 9.46
CA ALA A 208 18.11 4.17 10.92
C ALA A 208 17.64 2.85 11.51
N LYS A 209 18.28 2.44 12.62
CA LYS A 209 17.91 1.22 13.38
C LYS A 209 16.96 1.52 14.54
N ILE A 210 17.01 2.74 15.06
CA ILE A 210 16.25 3.18 16.24
C ILE A 210 15.55 4.48 15.89
N PRO A 211 14.24 4.60 16.11
CA PRO A 211 13.53 5.84 15.88
C PRO A 211 13.88 6.88 16.95
N LYS A 212 13.92 8.14 16.56
CA LYS A 212 14.17 9.28 17.45
C LYS A 212 12.84 9.96 17.79
N PRO A 213 12.45 10.07 19.06
CA PRO A 213 11.26 10.80 19.47
C PRO A 213 11.31 12.27 19.03
N ARG A 214 10.21 12.77 18.47
CA ARG A 214 10.05 14.15 17.99
C ARG A 214 8.61 14.63 18.22
N PRO A 215 8.14 14.67 19.48
CA PRO A 215 6.71 14.89 19.79
C PRO A 215 6.21 16.29 19.41
N GLN A 216 7.12 17.21 19.11
CA GLN A 216 6.78 18.58 18.70
C GLN A 216 6.64 18.73 17.18
N ASP A 217 7.10 17.75 16.40
CA ASP A 217 7.05 17.83 14.95
C ASP A 217 5.60 17.60 14.46
N THR A 218 5.25 18.23 13.35
CA THR A 218 4.01 17.96 12.64
C THR A 218 4.28 16.97 11.52
N LEU A 219 3.60 15.83 11.60
CA LEU A 219 3.56 14.82 10.54
C LEU A 219 2.34 15.11 9.67
N ARG A 220 2.51 15.11 8.36
CA ARG A 220 1.41 15.30 7.42
C ARG A 220 1.17 14.01 6.64
N ILE A 221 -0.09 13.68 6.44
CA ILE A 221 -0.53 12.59 5.57
C ILE A 221 -1.66 13.10 4.70
N ALA A 222 -1.58 12.88 3.39
CA ALA A 222 -2.60 13.25 2.42
C ALA A 222 -3.13 12.02 1.70
N PHE A 223 -4.44 12.01 1.48
CA PHE A 223 -5.14 11.06 0.63
C PHE A 223 -5.60 11.83 -0.61
N GLY A 224 -5.05 11.49 -1.75
CA GLY A 224 -5.47 12.10 -3.03
C GLY A 224 -6.78 11.50 -3.55
N PRO A 225 -7.38 12.13 -4.57
CA PRO A 225 -8.55 11.58 -5.24
C PRO A 225 -8.24 10.24 -5.88
N ALA A 226 -9.29 9.42 -6.09
CA ALA A 226 -9.15 8.15 -6.78
C ALA A 226 -8.54 8.35 -8.16
N ILE A 227 -7.51 7.56 -8.45
CA ILE A 227 -6.81 7.61 -9.75
C ILE A 227 -7.77 7.11 -10.83
N ASP A 228 -8.01 7.93 -11.85
CA ASP A 228 -8.81 7.52 -12.99
C ASP A 228 -8.03 6.55 -13.89
N TYR A 229 -8.65 5.42 -14.17
CA TYR A 229 -8.16 4.41 -15.12
C TYR A 229 -9.28 3.82 -15.98
N SER A 230 -10.37 4.56 -16.14
CA SER A 230 -11.55 4.18 -16.94
C SER A 230 -11.23 4.01 -18.44
N ASP A 231 -10.13 4.59 -18.90
CA ASP A 231 -9.62 4.46 -20.27
C ASP A 231 -8.79 3.17 -20.50
N LEU A 232 -8.57 2.36 -19.44
CA LEU A 232 -7.75 1.14 -19.50
C LEU A 232 -8.65 -0.09 -19.40
N ASP A 233 -9.03 -0.65 -20.54
CA ASP A 233 -9.87 -1.85 -20.58
C ASP A 233 -9.04 -3.13 -20.49
N GLY A 234 -9.39 -3.98 -19.56
CA GLY A 234 -8.82 -5.31 -19.34
C GLY A 234 -7.43 -5.32 -18.70
N LEU A 235 -7.09 -6.51 -18.18
CA LEU A 235 -5.81 -6.78 -17.53
C LEU A 235 -4.73 -7.16 -18.55
N THR A 236 -4.19 -6.18 -19.26
CA THR A 236 -3.04 -6.36 -20.17
C THR A 236 -1.75 -5.86 -19.54
N THR A 237 -0.60 -6.33 -20.01
CA THR A 237 0.71 -5.83 -19.54
C THR A 237 0.87 -4.33 -19.85
N ALA A 238 0.35 -3.87 -21.00
CA ALA A 238 0.38 -2.46 -21.37
C ALA A 238 -0.44 -1.60 -20.40
N ASN A 239 -1.68 -1.98 -20.12
CA ASN A 239 -2.56 -1.27 -19.18
C ASN A 239 -1.99 -1.28 -17.77
N ALA A 240 -1.48 -2.42 -17.30
CA ALA A 240 -0.84 -2.51 -16.00
C ALA A 240 0.38 -1.59 -15.88
N ARG A 241 1.21 -1.48 -16.95
CA ARG A 241 2.33 -0.55 -16.98
C ARG A 241 1.87 0.90 -16.95
N THR A 242 0.90 1.28 -17.80
CA THR A 242 0.34 2.63 -17.84
C THR A 242 -0.22 3.03 -16.48
N LEU A 243 -1.03 2.17 -15.86
CA LEU A 243 -1.61 2.45 -14.55
C LEU A 243 -0.54 2.51 -13.45
N THR A 244 0.51 1.72 -13.53
CA THR A 244 1.64 1.76 -12.58
C THR A 244 2.36 3.11 -12.62
N ASN A 245 2.57 3.66 -13.81
CA ASN A 245 3.15 4.98 -13.98
C ASN A 245 2.22 6.06 -13.39
N ARG A 246 0.92 6.00 -13.69
CA ARG A 246 -0.07 6.92 -13.09
C ARG A 246 -0.05 6.87 -11.56
N VAL A 247 -0.01 5.68 -10.97
CA VAL A 247 0.11 5.51 -9.50
C VAL A 247 1.32 6.25 -8.97
N THR A 248 2.48 6.09 -9.60
CA THR A 248 3.72 6.76 -9.17
C THR A 248 3.60 8.28 -9.27
N SER A 249 3.04 8.78 -10.36
CA SER A 249 2.85 10.21 -10.61
C SER A 249 1.85 10.85 -9.64
N HIS A 250 0.73 10.17 -9.33
CA HIS A 250 -0.23 10.67 -8.35
C HIS A 250 0.34 10.71 -6.93
N ILE A 251 1.11 9.69 -6.52
CA ILE A 251 1.83 9.73 -5.23
C ILE A 251 2.81 10.90 -5.20
N ALA A 252 3.51 11.17 -6.31
CA ALA A 252 4.45 12.29 -6.40
C ALA A 252 3.73 13.65 -6.34
N ALA A 253 2.53 13.77 -6.93
CA ALA A 253 1.72 14.98 -6.87
C ALA A 253 1.26 15.27 -5.43
N GLU A 254 0.73 14.27 -4.72
CA GLU A 254 0.36 14.44 -3.31
C GLU A 254 1.57 14.82 -2.44
N LEU A 255 2.73 14.22 -2.71
CA LEU A 255 3.96 14.55 -1.99
C LEU A 255 4.45 15.97 -2.28
N SER A 256 4.35 16.41 -3.55
CA SER A 256 4.62 17.77 -4.00
C SER A 256 3.80 18.79 -3.20
N ALA A 257 2.49 18.55 -3.12
CA ALA A 257 1.57 19.39 -2.35
C ALA A 257 1.92 19.43 -0.84
N LEU A 258 2.23 18.26 -0.24
CA LEU A 258 2.62 18.20 1.17
C LEU A 258 3.93 18.93 1.49
N ARG A 259 4.87 18.91 0.55
CA ARG A 259 6.19 19.53 0.71
C ARG A 259 6.18 21.01 0.35
N GLY A 260 5.22 21.47 -0.45
CA GLY A 260 5.22 22.79 -1.09
C GLY A 260 6.37 22.92 -2.10
N GLU A 261 6.75 21.81 -2.72
CA GLU A 261 7.83 21.74 -3.71
C GLU A 261 7.26 21.33 -5.07
N GLU A 262 7.86 21.85 -6.13
CA GLU A 262 7.45 21.49 -7.49
C GLU A 262 7.69 20.01 -7.79
N MET A 263 6.69 19.34 -8.37
CA MET A 263 6.80 17.93 -8.76
C MET A 263 7.87 17.76 -9.84
N PRO A 264 8.85 16.86 -9.66
CA PRO A 264 9.88 16.61 -10.66
C PRO A 264 9.30 16.20 -12.02
N GLU A 265 9.94 16.68 -13.10
CA GLU A 265 9.47 16.49 -14.49
C GLU A 265 9.22 15.02 -14.83
N ARG A 266 10.05 14.10 -14.31
CA ARG A 266 9.91 12.65 -14.53
C ARG A 266 8.56 12.06 -14.12
N PHE A 267 7.75 12.77 -13.32
CA PHE A 267 6.42 12.30 -12.87
C PHE A 267 5.27 12.99 -13.58
N ARG A 268 5.51 14.09 -14.33
CA ARG A 268 4.43 14.91 -14.92
C ARG A 268 3.74 14.23 -16.10
N ALA A 269 4.48 13.46 -16.90
CA ALA A 269 3.95 12.87 -18.12
C ALA A 269 2.76 11.92 -17.90
N ASP A 270 2.74 11.20 -16.80
CA ASP A 270 1.70 10.22 -16.48
C ASP A 270 0.70 10.73 -15.41
N TYR A 271 0.86 11.97 -14.93
CA TYR A 271 -0.09 12.57 -13.99
C TYR A 271 -1.36 13.03 -14.73
N ARG A 272 -2.50 12.65 -14.20
CA ARG A 272 -3.81 13.05 -14.71
C ARG A 272 -4.66 13.56 -13.54
N PRO A 273 -4.81 14.87 -13.37
CA PRO A 273 -5.64 15.43 -12.30
C PRO A 273 -7.07 14.92 -12.42
N ALA A 274 -7.74 14.70 -11.29
CA ALA A 274 -9.15 14.37 -11.27
C ALA A 274 -9.96 15.52 -11.91
N ALA A 275 -11.01 15.19 -12.65
CA ALA A 275 -11.88 16.19 -13.27
C ALA A 275 -12.42 17.15 -12.20
N GLY A 276 -12.09 18.43 -12.28
CA GLY A 276 -12.48 19.46 -11.32
C GLY A 276 -11.40 19.90 -10.33
N HIS A 277 -10.23 19.27 -10.29
CA HIS A 277 -9.09 19.74 -9.51
C HIS A 277 -8.26 20.70 -10.39
N THR A 278 -8.37 21.99 -10.15
CA THR A 278 -7.46 22.99 -10.71
C THR A 278 -6.27 23.14 -9.76
N GLU A 279 -5.08 23.37 -10.31
CA GLU A 279 -3.79 23.52 -9.58
C GLU A 279 -3.77 24.64 -8.50
N GLY A 280 -4.91 25.18 -8.15
CA GLY A 280 -5.07 26.31 -7.23
C GLY A 280 -5.68 26.01 -5.86
N ASP A 281 -6.17 24.80 -5.59
CA ASP A 281 -6.92 24.49 -4.36
C ASP A 281 -6.07 23.97 -3.18
N THR A 282 -4.75 24.07 -3.26
CA THR A 282 -3.83 23.74 -2.16
C THR A 282 -3.13 25.00 -1.64
N ALA A 283 -3.89 25.91 -1.03
CA ALA A 283 -3.34 27.01 -0.23
C ALA A 283 -3.60 26.80 1.25
#